data_3cfe33083cd1f0b96f583bb2e4051ada
#
_entry.id   3cfe33083cd1f0b96f583bb2e4051ada
#
_cell.length_a   1.000
_cell.length_b   1.000
_cell.length_c   1.000
_cell.angle_alpha   90.00
_cell.angle_beta   90.00
_cell.angle_gamma   90.00
#
_symmetry.space_group_name_H-M   'P 1'
#
loop_
_entity.id
_entity.type
_entity.pdbx_description
1 polymer ?
#
loop_
_entity_poly.entity_id
_entity_poly.type
_entity_poly.pdbx_seq_one_letter_code
_entity_poly.pdbx_strand_id
1 'polypeptide(L)'
;IQIDEDGSFLCKFVIKHPVEQSVTLDNNWIPFYIEPGQTLTMYIDWEALLARSRARDYYFPIKNTAYMGPSAPLSYLLKEFKSLIPYRYDDLSNARNKLTPSQYQEHMKPIVARWEHTADSLIQICRPSAKAARLIKNKADLQAGGLFFDFLMSRDYYAKQDTANQALKVKEEDSYYDFLKKMPLNDETVLADANASSFINRFEYMDAFRTAYNYHAPKAKDTISYTYPEESLLAFLKEKGVKLNTEQEAIRLKQEKLAGTTVRIPLKELQEENDKVKGLYEKEEKLVLEYIDKQYKNKQSEQDMDRNFISMEQKTSHKKDSILARLYDVPDPLLWQIAKVRNLGFSLQNIKTRSIAREYVDSIKQKLTHPQLAEEAEYL
;
A
#
# COMPACT_ATOMS: atom_id res chain seq x y z
N ILE A 1 26.10 4.34 -12.14
CA ILE A 1 27.19 3.47 -12.66
C ILE A 1 27.86 4.26 -13.78
N GLN A 2 29.18 4.34 -13.72
CA GLN A 2 30.00 4.88 -14.81
C GLN A 2 30.43 3.71 -15.69
N ILE A 3 30.32 3.88 -17.01
CA ILE A 3 30.78 2.89 -17.99
C ILE A 3 32.10 3.42 -18.55
N ASP A 4 33.13 2.59 -18.54
CA ASP A 4 34.46 2.92 -19.04
C ASP A 4 34.51 2.83 -20.58
N GLU A 5 35.59 3.35 -21.18
CA GLU A 5 35.73 3.39 -22.65
C GLU A 5 35.71 2.02 -23.31
N ASP A 6 36.11 0.97 -22.59
CA ASP A 6 36.04 -0.42 -23.07
C ASP A 6 34.67 -1.08 -22.85
N GLY A 7 33.69 -0.33 -22.34
CA GLY A 7 32.34 -0.80 -22.04
C GLY A 7 32.20 -1.52 -20.69
N SER A 8 33.27 -1.61 -19.91
CA SER A 8 33.20 -2.21 -18.58
C SER A 8 32.62 -1.26 -17.54
N PHE A 9 32.08 -1.82 -16.45
CA PHE A 9 31.67 -1.06 -15.28
C PHE A 9 31.85 -1.88 -14.00
N LEU A 10 32.06 -1.18 -12.89
CA LEU A 10 32.13 -1.79 -11.56
C LEU A 10 31.17 -1.08 -10.63
N CYS A 11 30.33 -1.85 -9.94
CA CYS A 11 29.46 -1.34 -8.89
C CYS A 11 29.75 -2.07 -7.57
N LYS A 12 29.99 -1.32 -6.49
CA LYS A 12 30.15 -1.86 -5.13
C LYS A 12 29.07 -1.28 -4.24
N PHE A 13 28.34 -2.12 -3.54
CA PHE A 13 27.31 -1.71 -2.60
C PHE A 13 27.26 -2.66 -1.41
N VAL A 14 26.79 -2.16 -0.28
CA VAL A 14 26.67 -2.94 0.96
C VAL A 14 25.27 -3.52 1.03
N ILE A 15 25.18 -4.84 1.23
CA ILE A 15 23.95 -5.55 1.53
C ILE A 15 24.12 -6.38 2.79
N LYS A 16 23.08 -6.42 3.63
CA LYS A 16 23.07 -7.23 4.85
C LYS A 16 22.44 -8.61 4.65
N HIS A 17 21.65 -8.78 3.60
CA HIS A 17 20.92 -10.02 3.27
C HIS A 17 20.90 -10.23 1.75
N PRO A 18 20.59 -11.45 1.28
CA PRO A 18 20.42 -11.71 -0.15
C PRO A 18 19.37 -10.83 -0.78
N VAL A 19 19.63 -10.36 -2.01
CA VAL A 19 18.69 -9.49 -2.73
C VAL A 19 18.63 -9.83 -4.22
N GLU A 20 17.46 -9.73 -4.80
CA GLU A 20 17.26 -9.53 -6.23
C GLU A 20 17.25 -8.04 -6.52
N GLN A 21 18.03 -7.63 -7.49
CA GLN A 21 18.11 -6.24 -7.97
C GLN A 21 18.15 -6.21 -9.49
N SER A 22 18.20 -5.03 -10.06
CA SER A 22 18.39 -4.86 -11.50
C SER A 22 19.38 -3.74 -11.81
N VAL A 23 20.18 -3.96 -12.85
CA VAL A 23 20.89 -2.88 -13.52
C VAL A 23 19.94 -2.25 -14.54
N THR A 24 19.81 -0.94 -14.51
CA THR A 24 19.00 -0.20 -15.48
C THR A 24 19.94 0.44 -16.49
N LEU A 25 19.86 0.00 -17.75
CA LEU A 25 20.61 0.55 -18.88
C LEU A 25 19.61 0.87 -20.02
N ASP A 26 19.65 2.09 -20.52
CA ASP A 26 18.76 2.56 -21.59
C ASP A 26 17.27 2.18 -21.34
N ASN A 27 16.78 2.46 -20.12
CA ASN A 27 15.43 2.10 -19.64
C ASN A 27 15.11 0.59 -19.61
N ASN A 28 16.10 -0.28 -19.80
CA ASN A 28 15.95 -1.71 -19.66
C ASN A 28 16.43 -2.18 -18.30
N TRP A 29 15.63 -2.99 -17.65
CA TRP A 29 15.97 -3.58 -16.36
C TRP A 29 16.48 -5.00 -16.57
N ILE A 30 17.72 -5.23 -16.15
CA ILE A 30 18.41 -6.50 -16.26
C ILE A 30 18.51 -7.07 -14.85
N PRO A 31 17.68 -8.06 -14.49
CA PRO A 31 17.63 -8.58 -13.12
C PRO A 31 18.86 -9.38 -12.80
N PHE A 32 19.29 -9.32 -11.55
CA PHE A 32 20.33 -10.17 -10.97
C PHE A 32 20.03 -10.47 -9.50
N TYR A 33 20.62 -11.53 -9.00
CA TYR A 33 20.60 -11.90 -7.61
C TYR A 33 22.02 -11.89 -7.06
N ILE A 34 22.19 -11.41 -5.82
CA ILE A 34 23.50 -11.41 -5.15
C ILE A 34 23.30 -11.60 -3.64
N GLU A 35 24.30 -12.28 -3.03
CA GLU A 35 24.37 -12.46 -1.58
C GLU A 35 25.54 -11.66 -0.98
N PRO A 36 25.50 -11.34 0.33
CA PRO A 36 26.58 -10.62 1.00
C PRO A 36 27.96 -11.28 0.74
N GLY A 37 28.96 -10.47 0.42
CA GLY A 37 30.33 -10.93 0.16
C GLY A 37 30.56 -11.57 -1.21
N GLN A 38 29.55 -11.67 -2.07
CA GLN A 38 29.72 -12.24 -3.41
C GLN A 38 30.07 -11.18 -4.46
N THR A 39 30.68 -11.66 -5.53
CA THR A 39 30.88 -10.90 -6.78
C THR A 39 30.12 -11.60 -7.90
N LEU A 40 29.34 -10.83 -8.65
CA LEU A 40 28.65 -11.26 -9.85
C LEU A 40 29.20 -10.50 -11.04
N THR A 41 29.64 -11.18 -12.07
CA THR A 41 30.01 -10.58 -13.35
C THR A 41 28.86 -10.77 -14.32
N MET A 42 28.53 -9.70 -15.05
CA MET A 42 27.47 -9.69 -16.05
C MET A 42 28.06 -9.30 -17.40
N TYR A 43 27.74 -10.07 -18.43
CA TYR A 43 27.94 -9.67 -19.82
C TYR A 43 26.59 -9.31 -20.42
N ILE A 44 26.48 -8.13 -21.03
CA ILE A 44 25.27 -7.59 -21.62
C ILE A 44 25.59 -7.22 -23.08
N ASP A 45 24.94 -7.88 -24.02
CA ASP A 45 25.04 -7.55 -25.43
C ASP A 45 24.29 -6.24 -25.71
N TRP A 46 25.04 -5.23 -26.13
CA TRP A 46 24.50 -3.89 -26.37
C TRP A 46 23.46 -3.85 -27.50
N GLU A 47 23.70 -4.59 -28.57
CA GLU A 47 22.75 -4.66 -29.69
C GLU A 47 21.43 -5.34 -29.29
N ALA A 48 21.51 -6.40 -28.49
CA ALA A 48 20.33 -7.06 -27.94
C ALA A 48 19.55 -6.13 -27.00
N LEU A 49 20.25 -5.31 -26.20
CA LEU A 49 19.64 -4.30 -25.34
C LEU A 49 18.90 -3.23 -26.16
N LEU A 50 19.55 -2.70 -27.18
CA LEU A 50 18.94 -1.72 -28.10
C LEU A 50 17.74 -2.30 -28.87
N ALA A 51 17.80 -3.58 -29.24
CA ALA A 51 16.67 -4.26 -29.89
C ALA A 51 15.43 -4.26 -28.98
N ARG A 52 15.61 -4.52 -27.68
CA ARG A 52 14.53 -4.43 -26.69
C ARG A 52 13.99 -3.00 -26.55
N SER A 53 14.87 -2.00 -26.46
CA SER A 53 14.48 -0.59 -26.40
C SER A 53 13.63 -0.18 -27.60
N ARG A 54 14.00 -0.64 -28.81
CA ARG A 54 13.26 -0.39 -30.04
C ARG A 54 11.91 -1.11 -30.08
N ALA A 55 11.84 -2.33 -29.54
CA ALA A 55 10.60 -3.12 -29.47
C ALA A 55 9.54 -2.46 -28.56
N ARG A 56 9.93 -1.60 -27.62
CA ARG A 56 9.05 -0.97 -26.61
C ARG A 56 8.19 -1.99 -25.86
N ASP A 57 8.70 -3.20 -25.70
CA ASP A 57 8.05 -4.30 -25.01
C ASP A 57 8.90 -4.76 -23.84
N TYR A 58 8.41 -4.53 -22.63
CA TYR A 58 9.07 -4.90 -21.40
C TYR A 58 9.39 -6.40 -21.30
N TYR A 59 8.58 -7.24 -21.93
CA TYR A 59 8.75 -8.69 -21.96
C TYR A 59 9.64 -9.19 -23.13
N PHE A 60 10.10 -8.30 -23.98
CA PHE A 60 11.02 -8.67 -25.07
C PHE A 60 12.34 -9.18 -24.47
N PRO A 61 12.78 -10.39 -24.79
CA PRO A 61 13.98 -10.98 -24.18
C PRO A 61 15.26 -10.25 -24.60
N ILE A 62 16.15 -9.98 -23.65
CA ILE A 62 17.49 -9.51 -23.93
C ILE A 62 18.35 -10.75 -24.20
N LYS A 63 18.66 -11.01 -25.45
CA LYS A 63 19.50 -12.13 -25.86
C LYS A 63 20.96 -11.90 -25.46
N ASN A 64 21.77 -12.97 -25.49
CA ASN A 64 23.21 -12.92 -25.26
C ASN A 64 23.64 -12.26 -23.94
N THR A 65 22.81 -12.30 -22.91
CA THR A 65 23.18 -11.88 -21.56
C THR A 65 23.74 -13.09 -20.81
N ALA A 66 24.91 -12.96 -20.22
CA ALA A 66 25.52 -14.00 -19.41
C ALA A 66 25.83 -13.48 -18.01
N TYR A 67 25.82 -14.41 -17.06
CA TYR A 67 26.19 -14.18 -15.67
C TYR A 67 27.30 -15.13 -15.28
N MET A 68 28.27 -14.67 -14.48
CA MET A 68 29.37 -15.48 -13.95
C MET A 68 29.54 -15.20 -12.45
N GLY A 69 29.88 -16.23 -11.70
CA GLY A 69 30.03 -16.18 -10.24
C GLY A 69 29.00 -17.05 -9.51
N PRO A 70 29.03 -17.08 -8.17
CA PRO A 70 28.20 -17.99 -7.37
C PRO A 70 26.69 -17.79 -7.58
N SER A 71 26.25 -16.56 -7.81
CA SER A 71 24.84 -16.21 -8.00
C SER A 71 24.37 -16.26 -9.46
N ALA A 72 25.26 -16.66 -10.40
CA ALA A 72 24.94 -16.67 -11.83
C ALA A 72 23.75 -17.58 -12.21
N PRO A 73 23.61 -18.81 -11.69
CA PRO A 73 22.49 -19.69 -12.05
C PRO A 73 21.14 -19.07 -11.68
N LEU A 74 21.02 -18.44 -10.49
CA LEU A 74 19.79 -17.82 -10.06
C LEU A 74 19.51 -16.54 -10.84
N SER A 75 20.52 -15.72 -11.11
CA SER A 75 20.38 -14.51 -11.94
C SER A 75 19.89 -14.85 -13.35
N TYR A 76 20.37 -15.93 -13.94
CA TYR A 76 19.90 -16.43 -15.23
C TYR A 76 18.41 -16.85 -15.16
N LEU A 77 18.03 -17.63 -14.13
CA LEU A 77 16.64 -18.06 -13.93
C LEU A 77 15.69 -16.87 -13.76
N LEU A 78 16.08 -15.86 -13.00
CA LEU A 78 15.29 -14.66 -12.81
C LEU A 78 15.07 -13.87 -14.12
N LYS A 79 16.12 -13.79 -14.95
CA LYS A 79 16.02 -13.16 -16.26
C LYS A 79 15.04 -13.88 -17.17
N GLU A 80 15.15 -15.20 -17.27
CA GLU A 80 14.27 -16.01 -18.11
C GLU A 80 12.83 -16.03 -17.61
N PHE A 81 12.64 -16.18 -16.30
CA PHE A 81 11.33 -16.28 -15.67
C PHE A 81 10.43 -15.10 -16.02
N LYS A 82 10.98 -13.89 -15.98
CA LYS A 82 10.23 -12.66 -16.26
C LYS A 82 9.63 -12.59 -17.66
N SER A 83 10.35 -13.12 -18.66
CA SER A 83 9.88 -13.17 -20.06
C SER A 83 8.89 -14.32 -20.31
N LEU A 84 8.92 -15.36 -19.45
CA LEU A 84 8.11 -16.55 -19.62
C LEU A 84 6.75 -16.49 -18.91
N ILE A 85 6.55 -15.53 -18.00
CA ILE A 85 5.30 -15.35 -17.25
C ILE A 85 4.66 -13.96 -17.53
N PRO A 86 4.52 -13.53 -18.79
CA PRO A 86 3.95 -12.22 -19.06
C PRO A 86 2.48 -12.17 -18.65
N TYR A 87 2.09 -11.07 -17.99
CA TYR A 87 0.70 -10.67 -17.81
C TYR A 87 0.63 -9.16 -18.00
N ARG A 88 0.02 -8.74 -19.09
CA ARG A 88 0.05 -7.34 -19.50
C ARG A 88 -1.01 -6.53 -18.73
N TYR A 89 -0.71 -5.27 -18.51
CA TYR A 89 -1.65 -4.34 -17.86
C TYR A 89 -3.01 -4.28 -18.58
N ASP A 90 -3.00 -4.35 -19.91
CA ASP A 90 -4.22 -4.37 -20.72
C ASP A 90 -5.08 -5.62 -20.46
N ASP A 91 -4.45 -6.78 -20.22
CA ASP A 91 -5.16 -8.01 -19.87
C ASP A 91 -5.87 -7.86 -18.52
N LEU A 92 -5.19 -7.27 -17.53
CA LEU A 92 -5.78 -6.98 -16.23
C LEU A 92 -6.91 -5.95 -16.33
N SER A 93 -6.72 -4.88 -17.09
CA SER A 93 -7.73 -3.85 -17.30
C SER A 93 -8.98 -4.40 -18.00
N ASN A 94 -8.79 -5.21 -19.02
CA ASN A 94 -9.88 -5.89 -19.72
C ASN A 94 -10.63 -6.87 -18.81
N ALA A 95 -9.91 -7.66 -18.01
CA ALA A 95 -10.49 -8.60 -17.06
C ALA A 95 -11.31 -7.84 -15.99
N ARG A 96 -10.73 -6.77 -15.42
CA ARG A 96 -11.40 -5.94 -14.40
C ARG A 96 -12.75 -5.40 -14.86
N ASN A 97 -12.84 -4.96 -16.11
CA ASN A 97 -14.05 -4.37 -16.66
C ASN A 97 -15.11 -5.38 -17.10
N LYS A 98 -14.72 -6.64 -17.31
CA LYS A 98 -15.62 -7.66 -17.87
C LYS A 98 -16.02 -8.76 -16.88
N LEU A 99 -15.17 -9.03 -15.88
CA LEU A 99 -15.35 -10.19 -15.00
C LEU A 99 -15.79 -9.77 -13.60
N THR A 100 -16.61 -10.62 -12.98
CA THR A 100 -16.84 -10.56 -11.53
C THR A 100 -15.62 -11.13 -10.78
N PRO A 101 -15.48 -10.90 -9.46
CA PRO A 101 -14.36 -11.48 -8.68
C PRO A 101 -14.26 -13.01 -8.84
N SER A 102 -15.37 -13.73 -8.75
CA SER A 102 -15.38 -15.19 -8.93
C SER A 102 -14.97 -15.62 -10.34
N GLN A 103 -15.46 -14.93 -11.38
CA GLN A 103 -15.05 -15.20 -12.77
C GLN A 103 -13.56 -14.91 -12.98
N TYR A 104 -13.00 -13.90 -12.31
CA TYR A 104 -11.58 -13.62 -12.39
C TYR A 104 -10.73 -14.71 -11.74
N GLN A 105 -11.17 -15.28 -10.60
CA GLN A 105 -10.49 -16.44 -10.02
C GLN A 105 -10.42 -17.61 -11.01
N GLU A 106 -11.54 -17.94 -11.67
CA GLU A 106 -11.56 -19.02 -12.67
C GLU A 106 -10.65 -18.70 -13.89
N HIS A 107 -10.66 -17.45 -14.33
CA HIS A 107 -9.78 -16.97 -15.40
C HIS A 107 -8.30 -17.12 -15.06
N MET A 108 -7.93 -16.85 -13.82
CA MET A 108 -6.53 -16.92 -13.36
C MET A 108 -6.01 -18.34 -13.15
N LYS A 109 -6.86 -19.32 -12.84
CA LYS A 109 -6.43 -20.71 -12.59
C LYS A 109 -5.49 -21.27 -13.66
N PRO A 110 -5.82 -21.29 -14.96
CA PRO A 110 -4.91 -21.81 -15.98
C PRO A 110 -3.66 -20.97 -16.18
N ILE A 111 -3.72 -19.67 -15.89
CA ILE A 111 -2.57 -18.76 -15.99
C ILE A 111 -1.58 -19.09 -14.88
N VAL A 112 -2.03 -19.18 -13.64
CA VAL A 112 -1.19 -19.52 -12.47
C VAL A 112 -0.59 -20.92 -12.64
N ALA A 113 -1.40 -21.92 -13.03
CA ALA A 113 -0.89 -23.28 -13.28
C ALA A 113 0.21 -23.32 -14.35
N ARG A 114 0.09 -22.51 -15.41
CA ARG A 114 1.14 -22.37 -16.43
C ARG A 114 2.41 -21.74 -15.85
N TRP A 115 2.30 -20.75 -14.97
CA TRP A 115 3.45 -20.11 -14.33
C TRP A 115 4.16 -21.06 -13.37
N GLU A 116 3.42 -21.80 -12.56
CA GLU A 116 3.96 -22.85 -11.68
C GLU A 116 4.71 -23.93 -12.51
N HIS A 117 4.10 -24.38 -13.60
CA HIS A 117 4.73 -25.33 -14.52
C HIS A 117 6.02 -24.76 -15.17
N THR A 118 6.01 -23.49 -15.52
CA THR A 118 7.19 -22.79 -16.06
C THR A 118 8.30 -22.74 -15.02
N ALA A 119 7.98 -22.39 -13.77
CA ALA A 119 8.92 -22.38 -12.67
C ALA A 119 9.54 -23.78 -12.43
N ASP A 120 8.71 -24.81 -12.39
CA ASP A 120 9.17 -26.21 -12.23
C ASP A 120 10.06 -26.67 -13.39
N SER A 121 9.72 -26.31 -14.63
CA SER A 121 10.50 -26.64 -15.82
C SER A 121 11.88 -25.96 -15.79
N LEU A 122 11.96 -24.69 -15.41
CA LEU A 122 13.23 -23.97 -15.25
C LEU A 122 14.09 -24.58 -14.15
N ILE A 123 13.49 -24.96 -13.03
CA ILE A 123 14.17 -25.61 -11.92
C ILE A 123 14.76 -26.96 -12.35
N GLN A 124 14.01 -27.75 -13.12
CA GLN A 124 14.48 -29.04 -13.65
C GLN A 124 15.63 -28.89 -14.62
N ILE A 125 15.56 -27.92 -15.53
CA ILE A 125 16.58 -27.66 -16.55
C ILE A 125 17.88 -27.12 -15.92
N CYS A 126 17.75 -26.10 -15.07
CA CYS A 126 18.90 -25.37 -14.54
C CYS A 126 19.48 -25.99 -13.26
N ARG A 127 18.75 -26.88 -12.59
CA ARG A 127 19.14 -27.55 -11.35
C ARG A 127 19.77 -26.60 -10.32
N PRO A 128 19.08 -25.52 -9.96
CA PRO A 128 19.59 -24.52 -9.02
C PRO A 128 19.68 -25.10 -7.59
N SER A 129 20.27 -24.34 -6.66
CA SER A 129 20.19 -24.66 -5.24
C SER A 129 18.74 -24.70 -4.74
N ALA A 130 18.48 -25.40 -3.63
CA ALA A 130 17.14 -25.48 -3.04
C ALA A 130 16.57 -24.07 -2.71
N LYS A 131 17.42 -23.13 -2.26
CA LYS A 131 17.07 -21.75 -1.99
C LYS A 131 16.63 -21.01 -3.27
N ALA A 132 17.40 -21.17 -4.35
CA ALA A 132 17.09 -20.57 -5.64
C ALA A 132 15.78 -21.13 -6.23
N ALA A 133 15.58 -22.45 -6.14
CA ALA A 133 14.34 -23.09 -6.56
C ALA A 133 13.12 -22.54 -5.79
N ARG A 134 13.27 -22.38 -4.48
CA ARG A 134 12.22 -21.82 -3.61
C ARG A 134 11.89 -20.37 -3.98
N LEU A 135 12.91 -19.52 -4.21
CA LEU A 135 12.70 -18.13 -4.64
C LEU A 135 11.94 -18.04 -5.96
N ILE A 136 12.27 -18.89 -6.95
CA ILE A 136 11.56 -18.89 -8.25
C ILE A 136 10.10 -19.30 -8.09
N LYS A 137 9.78 -20.29 -7.24
CA LYS A 137 8.38 -20.65 -6.94
C LYS A 137 7.64 -19.52 -6.25
N ASN A 138 8.22 -18.99 -5.18
CA ASN A 138 7.65 -17.87 -4.44
C ASN A 138 7.38 -16.64 -5.34
N LYS A 139 8.26 -16.43 -6.32
CA LYS A 139 8.09 -15.33 -7.28
C LYS A 139 6.85 -15.50 -8.15
N ALA A 140 6.54 -16.72 -8.61
CA ALA A 140 5.30 -17.01 -9.34
C ALA A 140 4.07 -16.74 -8.46
N ASP A 141 4.11 -17.21 -7.21
CA ASP A 141 3.01 -17.03 -6.25
C ASP A 141 2.78 -15.55 -5.92
N LEU A 142 3.84 -14.78 -5.60
CA LEU A 142 3.74 -13.35 -5.32
C LEU A 142 3.21 -12.56 -6.53
N GLN A 143 3.65 -12.91 -7.74
CA GLN A 143 3.13 -12.30 -8.96
C GLN A 143 1.63 -12.55 -9.12
N ALA A 144 1.19 -13.80 -8.93
CA ALA A 144 -0.22 -14.17 -9.01
C ALA A 144 -1.03 -13.46 -7.91
N GLY A 145 -0.58 -13.51 -6.66
CA GLY A 145 -1.24 -12.85 -5.53
C GLY A 145 -1.38 -11.34 -5.73
N GLY A 146 -0.32 -10.69 -6.26
CA GLY A 146 -0.37 -9.27 -6.63
C GLY A 146 -1.47 -8.95 -7.62
N LEU A 147 -1.67 -9.79 -8.64
CA LEU A 147 -2.72 -9.61 -9.65
C LEU A 147 -4.14 -9.81 -9.08
N PHE A 148 -4.32 -10.69 -8.11
CA PHE A 148 -5.61 -10.82 -7.43
C PHE A 148 -5.98 -9.54 -6.68
N PHE A 149 -5.02 -8.91 -6.00
CA PHE A 149 -5.25 -7.60 -5.37
C PHE A 149 -5.48 -6.50 -6.40
N ASP A 150 -4.64 -6.41 -7.43
CA ASP A 150 -4.74 -5.40 -8.49
C ASP A 150 -6.06 -5.48 -9.25
N PHE A 151 -6.67 -6.66 -9.37
CA PHE A 151 -7.98 -6.82 -9.97
C PHE A 151 -9.07 -6.09 -9.19
N LEU A 152 -9.06 -6.17 -7.86
CA LEU A 152 -10.04 -5.48 -7.01
C LEU A 152 -9.77 -3.97 -6.94
N MET A 153 -8.50 -3.59 -7.02
CA MET A 153 -8.11 -2.19 -6.92
C MET A 153 -8.83 -1.33 -7.97
N SER A 154 -9.38 -0.22 -7.52
CA SER A 154 -10.10 0.76 -8.35
C SER A 154 -11.44 0.28 -8.97
N ARG A 155 -11.93 -0.94 -8.68
CA ARG A 155 -13.25 -1.38 -9.19
C ARG A 155 -14.39 -0.43 -8.77
N ASP A 156 -14.38 0.05 -7.53
CA ASP A 156 -15.38 1.01 -7.06
C ASP A 156 -15.32 2.35 -7.81
N TYR A 157 -14.13 2.76 -8.22
CA TYR A 157 -13.96 3.95 -9.06
C TYR A 157 -14.57 3.73 -10.45
N TYR A 158 -14.24 2.61 -11.11
CA TYR A 158 -14.79 2.29 -12.43
C TYR A 158 -16.30 2.03 -12.39
N ALA A 159 -16.83 1.43 -11.32
CA ALA A 159 -18.27 1.24 -11.13
C ALA A 159 -19.05 2.57 -11.04
N LYS A 160 -18.42 3.64 -10.55
CA LYS A 160 -19.01 4.99 -10.55
C LYS A 160 -18.94 5.66 -11.94
N GLN A 161 -17.93 5.34 -12.74
CA GLN A 161 -17.78 5.86 -14.10
C GLN A 161 -18.71 5.14 -15.10
N ASP A 162 -18.85 3.83 -14.97
CA ASP A 162 -19.73 3.01 -15.79
C ASP A 162 -20.81 2.35 -14.92
N THR A 163 -21.87 3.11 -14.66
CA THR A 163 -22.99 2.66 -13.82
C THR A 163 -23.84 1.58 -14.48
N ALA A 164 -23.73 1.36 -15.78
CA ALA A 164 -24.44 0.31 -16.49
C ALA A 164 -23.76 -1.08 -16.31
N ASN A 165 -22.48 -1.11 -16.01
CA ASN A 165 -21.69 -2.33 -15.92
C ASN A 165 -21.98 -3.09 -14.62
N GLN A 166 -22.78 -4.15 -14.73
CA GLN A 166 -23.17 -4.98 -13.57
C GLN A 166 -22.00 -5.79 -13.01
N ALA A 167 -21.02 -6.18 -13.84
CA ALA A 167 -19.86 -6.94 -13.36
C ALA A 167 -19.05 -6.14 -12.32
N LEU A 168 -18.90 -4.83 -12.51
CA LEU A 168 -18.17 -3.96 -11.58
C LEU A 168 -18.87 -3.76 -10.22
N LYS A 169 -20.20 -4.00 -10.15
CA LYS A 169 -20.99 -3.86 -8.92
C LYS A 169 -20.94 -5.09 -8.02
N VAL A 170 -20.53 -6.23 -8.56
CA VAL A 170 -20.39 -7.46 -7.77
C VAL A 170 -19.20 -7.30 -6.83
N LYS A 171 -19.47 -7.46 -5.53
CA LYS A 171 -18.44 -7.44 -4.49
C LYS A 171 -17.80 -8.82 -4.35
N GLU A 172 -16.56 -8.80 -3.90
CA GLU A 172 -15.84 -10.00 -3.51
C GLU A 172 -16.40 -10.60 -2.22
N GLU A 173 -16.37 -11.93 -2.13
CA GLU A 173 -16.63 -12.70 -0.93
C GLU A 173 -15.30 -13.12 -0.27
N ASP A 174 -15.34 -13.57 0.99
CA ASP A 174 -14.15 -14.05 1.70
C ASP A 174 -13.41 -15.15 0.91
N SER A 175 -14.14 -16.01 0.21
CA SER A 175 -13.61 -17.07 -0.67
C SER A 175 -12.71 -16.56 -1.80
N TYR A 176 -12.86 -15.27 -2.19
CA TYR A 176 -11.95 -14.65 -3.14
C TYR A 176 -10.51 -14.62 -2.63
N TYR A 177 -10.30 -14.55 -1.33
CA TYR A 177 -8.99 -14.49 -0.70
C TYR A 177 -8.39 -15.86 -0.39
N ASP A 178 -9.01 -16.97 -0.80
CA ASP A 178 -8.47 -18.32 -0.58
C ASP A 178 -7.09 -18.55 -1.19
N PHE A 179 -6.69 -17.74 -2.18
CA PHE A 179 -5.34 -17.76 -2.71
C PHE A 179 -4.27 -17.43 -1.66
N LEU A 180 -4.60 -16.64 -0.63
CA LEU A 180 -3.67 -16.31 0.47
C LEU A 180 -3.16 -17.56 1.19
N LYS A 181 -3.97 -18.61 1.31
CA LYS A 181 -3.61 -19.87 1.97
C LYS A 181 -2.46 -20.60 1.27
N LYS A 182 -2.21 -20.28 -0.01
CA LYS A 182 -1.11 -20.83 -0.81
C LYS A 182 0.09 -19.88 -0.89
N MET A 183 -0.06 -18.63 -0.46
CA MET A 183 1.01 -17.64 -0.54
C MET A 183 2.14 -17.93 0.45
N PRO A 184 3.40 -17.68 0.08
CA PRO A 184 4.57 -17.89 0.94
C PRO A 184 4.72 -16.76 1.98
N LEU A 185 3.64 -16.45 2.74
CA LEU A 185 3.61 -15.28 3.63
C LEU A 185 4.56 -15.39 4.83
N ASN A 186 5.04 -16.62 5.16
CA ASN A 186 6.01 -16.88 6.23
C ASN A 186 7.40 -17.28 5.71
N ASP A 187 7.62 -17.20 4.40
CA ASP A 187 8.87 -17.62 3.80
C ASP A 187 9.86 -16.45 3.69
N GLU A 188 10.94 -16.48 4.47
CA GLU A 188 11.98 -15.44 4.45
C GLU A 188 12.64 -15.27 3.06
N THR A 189 12.62 -16.30 2.21
CA THR A 189 13.22 -16.19 0.86
C THR A 189 12.48 -15.18 -0.02
N VAL A 190 11.20 -14.87 0.29
CA VAL A 190 10.45 -13.83 -0.44
C VAL A 190 11.07 -12.43 -0.26
N LEU A 191 11.80 -12.20 0.82
CA LEU A 191 12.45 -10.91 1.09
C LEU A 191 13.57 -10.59 0.09
N ALA A 192 14.11 -11.62 -0.55
CA ALA A 192 15.09 -11.45 -1.62
C ALA A 192 14.44 -11.06 -2.96
N ASP A 193 13.13 -11.24 -3.13
CA ASP A 193 12.40 -10.93 -4.37
C ASP A 193 12.17 -9.42 -4.51
N ALA A 194 12.58 -8.85 -5.64
CA ALA A 194 12.36 -7.43 -5.96
C ALA A 194 10.87 -7.03 -5.96
N ASN A 195 9.95 -7.98 -6.21
CA ASN A 195 8.51 -7.73 -6.20
C ASN A 195 7.87 -7.84 -4.81
N ALA A 196 8.57 -8.33 -3.79
CA ALA A 196 8.03 -8.50 -2.45
C ALA A 196 7.45 -7.20 -1.89
N SER A 197 8.16 -6.08 -2.07
CA SER A 197 7.68 -4.76 -1.63
C SER A 197 6.36 -4.36 -2.31
N SER A 198 6.20 -4.63 -3.59
CA SER A 198 4.96 -4.36 -4.33
C SER A 198 3.81 -5.25 -3.86
N PHE A 199 4.09 -6.54 -3.61
CA PHE A 199 3.08 -7.45 -3.04
C PHE A 199 2.66 -7.01 -1.64
N ILE A 200 3.62 -6.70 -0.74
CA ILE A 200 3.34 -6.23 0.62
C ILE A 200 2.48 -4.96 0.60
N ASN A 201 2.77 -4.02 -0.32
CA ASN A 201 1.95 -2.82 -0.47
C ASN A 201 0.48 -3.15 -0.78
N ARG A 202 0.23 -4.05 -1.73
CA ARG A 202 -1.13 -4.46 -2.09
C ARG A 202 -1.81 -5.24 -0.98
N PHE A 203 -1.08 -6.11 -0.32
CA PHE A 203 -1.53 -6.91 0.81
C PHE A 203 -1.96 -6.03 1.99
N GLU A 204 -1.17 -5.00 2.33
CA GLU A 204 -1.44 -4.05 3.41
C GLU A 204 -2.74 -3.24 3.18
N TYR A 205 -3.09 -2.99 1.91
CA TYR A 205 -4.26 -2.22 1.51
C TYR A 205 -5.32 -3.05 0.78
N MET A 206 -5.33 -4.38 0.96
CA MET A 206 -6.33 -5.22 0.32
C MET A 206 -7.77 -4.81 0.67
N ASP A 207 -8.70 -5.01 -0.25
CA ASP A 207 -10.09 -4.57 -0.11
C ASP A 207 -10.79 -5.16 1.12
N ALA A 208 -10.43 -6.38 1.55
CA ALA A 208 -10.95 -6.98 2.78
C ALA A 208 -10.71 -6.11 4.02
N PHE A 209 -9.66 -5.30 4.03
CA PHE A 209 -9.35 -4.40 5.15
C PHE A 209 -10.18 -3.12 5.19
N ARG A 210 -11.02 -2.84 4.19
CA ARG A 210 -11.84 -1.61 4.16
C ARG A 210 -12.69 -1.45 5.42
N THR A 211 -13.23 -2.54 5.96
CA THR A 211 -14.03 -2.52 7.18
C THR A 211 -13.22 -2.23 8.45
N ALA A 212 -11.90 -2.39 8.41
CA ALA A 212 -11.01 -2.06 9.52
C ALA A 212 -10.93 -0.56 9.76
N TYR A 213 -11.03 0.24 8.72
CA TYR A 213 -10.89 1.68 8.79
C TYR A 213 -12.10 2.42 9.38
N ASN A 214 -13.19 1.73 9.73
CA ASN A 214 -14.40 2.29 10.36
C ASN A 214 -14.95 3.60 9.75
N TYR A 215 -14.63 3.89 8.51
CA TYR A 215 -15.25 4.99 7.81
C TYR A 215 -16.63 4.56 7.28
N HIS A 216 -17.54 4.28 8.18
CA HIS A 216 -18.92 4.54 7.85
C HIS A 216 -19.08 6.06 7.93
N ALA A 217 -18.89 6.75 6.80
CA ALA A 217 -19.39 8.11 6.72
C ALA A 217 -20.85 8.07 7.17
N PRO A 218 -21.23 8.81 8.24
CA PRO A 218 -22.60 8.76 8.71
C PRO A 218 -23.51 9.12 7.54
N LYS A 219 -24.60 8.38 7.37
CA LYS A 219 -25.56 8.65 6.30
C LYS A 219 -26.25 9.96 6.60
N ALA A 220 -26.63 10.71 5.56
CA ALA A 220 -27.27 12.02 5.70
C ALA A 220 -28.54 12.03 6.59
N LYS A 221 -29.12 10.84 6.83
CA LYS A 221 -30.27 10.64 7.74
C LYS A 221 -29.86 10.36 9.19
N ASP A 222 -28.58 10.12 9.46
CA ASP A 222 -28.13 9.76 10.80
C ASP A 222 -28.15 11.00 11.69
N THR A 223 -28.59 10.80 12.93
CA THR A 223 -28.50 11.82 13.97
C THR A 223 -27.16 11.64 14.68
N ILE A 224 -26.35 12.69 14.72
CA ILE A 224 -25.07 12.70 15.42
C ILE A 224 -25.14 13.51 16.70
N SER A 225 -24.28 13.18 17.66
CA SER A 225 -24.06 14.01 18.85
C SER A 225 -23.07 15.10 18.46
N TYR A 226 -23.50 16.36 18.52
CA TYR A 226 -22.71 17.53 18.15
C TYR A 226 -22.59 18.49 19.31
N THR A 227 -21.36 18.84 19.67
CA THR A 227 -21.10 19.85 20.73
C THR A 227 -20.80 21.18 20.06
N TYR A 228 -21.65 22.17 20.32
CA TYR A 228 -21.41 23.53 19.83
C TYR A 228 -20.21 24.13 20.55
N PRO A 229 -19.22 24.72 19.83
CA PRO A 229 -18.09 25.39 20.47
C PRO A 229 -18.57 26.58 21.32
N GLU A 230 -17.82 26.90 22.39
CA GLU A 230 -18.08 28.09 23.23
C GLU A 230 -18.09 29.39 22.41
N GLU A 231 -17.18 29.51 21.46
CA GLU A 231 -17.12 30.58 20.47
C GLU A 231 -17.26 29.94 19.08
N SER A 232 -18.25 30.36 18.30
CA SER A 232 -18.42 29.85 16.93
C SER A 232 -17.50 30.58 15.96
N LEU A 233 -17.12 29.89 14.87
CA LEU A 233 -16.32 30.50 13.80
C LEU A 233 -17.00 31.75 13.21
N LEU A 234 -18.31 31.74 13.07
CA LEU A 234 -19.05 32.91 12.58
C LEU A 234 -19.01 34.09 13.57
N ALA A 235 -19.04 33.84 14.87
CA ALA A 235 -18.86 34.86 15.89
C ALA A 235 -17.48 35.49 15.80
N PHE A 236 -16.43 34.66 15.73
CA PHE A 236 -15.04 35.08 15.55
C PHE A 236 -14.84 35.90 14.26
N LEU A 237 -15.38 35.46 13.12
CA LEU A 237 -15.26 36.20 11.86
C LEU A 237 -15.95 37.56 11.95
N LYS A 238 -17.11 37.63 12.60
CA LYS A 238 -17.83 38.90 12.84
C LYS A 238 -17.02 39.85 13.73
N GLU A 239 -16.41 39.37 14.80
CA GLU A 239 -15.49 40.14 15.67
C GLU A 239 -14.31 40.72 14.88
N LYS A 240 -13.78 39.94 13.91
CA LYS A 240 -12.73 40.42 12.98
C LYS A 240 -13.21 41.35 11.88
N GLY A 241 -14.49 41.79 11.93
CA GLY A 241 -15.06 42.76 11.01
C GLY A 241 -15.64 42.20 9.72
N VAL A 242 -15.75 40.87 9.59
CA VAL A 242 -16.35 40.20 8.43
C VAL A 242 -17.87 40.44 8.44
N LYS A 243 -18.45 40.90 7.33
CA LYS A 243 -19.89 41.10 7.18
C LYS A 243 -20.58 39.76 6.87
N LEU A 244 -21.53 39.37 7.70
CA LEU A 244 -22.37 38.21 7.52
C LEU A 244 -23.67 38.60 6.79
N ASN A 245 -24.17 37.73 5.93
CA ASN A 245 -25.52 37.86 5.36
C ASN A 245 -26.59 37.38 6.36
N THR A 246 -27.87 37.55 6.02
CA THR A 246 -29.00 37.21 6.90
C THR A 246 -29.03 35.75 7.33
N GLU A 247 -28.73 34.82 6.43
CA GLU A 247 -28.69 33.37 6.75
C GLU A 247 -27.52 33.02 7.66
N GLN A 248 -26.31 33.55 7.37
CA GLN A 248 -25.13 33.37 8.19
C GLN A 248 -25.30 33.95 9.59
N GLU A 249 -25.95 35.08 9.68
CA GLU A 249 -26.28 35.72 10.99
C GLU A 249 -27.27 34.87 11.79
N ALA A 250 -28.28 34.28 11.16
CA ALA A 250 -29.19 33.34 11.82
C ALA A 250 -28.47 32.09 12.34
N ILE A 251 -27.55 31.53 11.57
CA ILE A 251 -26.72 30.38 12.00
C ILE A 251 -25.83 30.79 13.18
N ARG A 252 -25.17 31.94 13.12
CA ARG A 252 -24.35 32.47 14.20
C ARG A 252 -25.12 32.56 15.51
N LEU A 253 -26.32 33.21 15.47
CA LEU A 253 -27.20 33.36 16.66
C LEU A 253 -27.63 31.99 17.22
N LYS A 254 -27.96 31.03 16.35
CA LYS A 254 -28.26 29.65 16.78
C LYS A 254 -27.05 29.02 17.50
N GLN A 255 -25.87 29.14 16.93
CA GLN A 255 -24.61 28.57 17.50
C GLN A 255 -24.29 29.24 18.84
N GLU A 256 -24.42 30.54 18.98
CA GLU A 256 -24.23 31.25 20.26
C GLU A 256 -25.22 30.79 21.35
N LYS A 257 -26.51 30.65 20.98
CA LYS A 257 -27.52 30.13 21.92
C LYS A 257 -27.22 28.73 22.44
N LEU A 258 -26.54 27.90 21.63
CA LEU A 258 -26.22 26.52 21.94
C LEU A 258 -24.76 26.35 22.37
N ALA A 259 -24.00 27.43 22.56
CA ALA A 259 -22.58 27.40 22.92
C ALA A 259 -22.33 26.48 24.15
N GLY A 260 -21.33 25.63 24.07
CA GLY A 260 -20.96 24.66 25.11
C GLY A 260 -21.93 23.48 25.29
N THR A 261 -23.09 23.46 24.61
CA THR A 261 -24.06 22.37 24.77
C THR A 261 -23.84 21.25 23.74
N THR A 262 -24.14 20.01 24.17
CA THR A 262 -24.16 18.84 23.27
C THR A 262 -25.61 18.49 22.94
N VAL A 263 -25.92 18.47 21.65
CA VAL A 263 -27.26 18.12 21.15
C VAL A 263 -27.19 16.98 20.15
N ARG A 264 -28.30 16.26 19.99
CA ARG A 264 -28.48 15.32 18.90
C ARG A 264 -29.10 16.04 17.71
N ILE A 265 -28.38 16.08 16.59
CA ILE A 265 -28.79 16.80 15.38
C ILE A 265 -28.67 15.90 14.16
N PRO A 266 -29.63 15.93 13.20
CA PRO A 266 -29.50 15.24 11.95
C PRO A 266 -28.28 15.74 11.16
N LEU A 267 -27.45 14.84 10.62
CA LEU A 267 -26.28 15.22 9.82
C LEU A 267 -26.65 16.10 8.63
N LYS A 268 -27.83 15.86 8.05
CA LYS A 268 -28.36 16.68 6.95
C LYS A 268 -28.50 18.17 7.34
N GLU A 269 -28.96 18.45 8.56
CA GLU A 269 -29.12 19.83 9.05
C GLU A 269 -27.76 20.53 9.17
N LEU A 270 -26.73 19.82 9.70
CA LEU A 270 -25.37 20.36 9.75
C LEU A 270 -24.77 20.58 8.36
N GLN A 271 -25.06 19.69 7.42
CA GLN A 271 -24.62 19.85 6.03
C GLN A 271 -25.26 21.07 5.37
N GLU A 272 -26.57 21.28 5.54
CA GLU A 272 -27.28 22.45 5.02
C GLU A 272 -26.77 23.77 5.63
N GLU A 273 -26.44 23.77 6.94
CA GLU A 273 -25.80 24.94 7.56
C GLU A 273 -24.42 25.20 7.01
N ASN A 274 -23.61 24.13 6.84
CA ASN A 274 -22.26 24.23 6.29
C ASN A 274 -22.25 24.73 4.85
N ASP A 275 -23.19 24.30 4.01
CA ASP A 275 -23.31 24.76 2.62
C ASP A 275 -23.59 26.28 2.53
N LYS A 276 -24.32 26.83 3.50
CA LYS A 276 -24.63 28.29 3.57
C LYS A 276 -23.41 29.12 3.97
N VAL A 277 -22.44 28.54 4.67
CA VAL A 277 -21.26 29.26 5.18
C VAL A 277 -19.99 28.96 4.42
N LYS A 278 -19.96 27.86 3.65
CA LYS A 278 -18.78 27.36 2.94
C LYS A 278 -18.08 28.43 2.09
N GLY A 279 -18.83 29.16 1.27
CA GLY A 279 -18.27 30.23 0.41
C GLY A 279 -17.67 31.40 1.20
N LEU A 280 -18.20 31.70 2.41
CA LEU A 280 -17.59 32.66 3.32
C LEU A 280 -16.28 32.15 3.88
N TYR A 281 -16.21 30.88 4.29
CA TYR A 281 -15.01 30.27 4.84
C TYR A 281 -13.89 30.18 3.81
N GLU A 282 -14.21 29.83 2.58
CA GLU A 282 -13.25 29.83 1.47
C GLU A 282 -12.70 31.23 1.19
N LYS A 283 -13.52 32.27 1.27
CA LYS A 283 -13.10 33.67 1.08
C LYS A 283 -12.21 34.17 2.22
N GLU A 284 -12.51 33.79 3.45
CA GLU A 284 -11.84 34.31 4.66
C GLU A 284 -10.85 33.25 5.23
N GLU A 285 -10.23 32.43 4.38
CA GLU A 285 -9.39 31.27 4.73
C GLU A 285 -8.35 31.59 5.82
N LYS A 286 -7.69 32.73 5.76
CA LYS A 286 -6.66 33.12 6.77
C LYS A 286 -7.26 33.27 8.17
N LEU A 287 -8.42 33.88 8.29
CA LEU A 287 -9.12 34.04 9.58
C LEU A 287 -9.69 32.70 10.08
N VAL A 288 -10.13 31.84 9.17
CA VAL A 288 -10.54 30.47 9.49
C VAL A 288 -9.39 29.67 10.08
N LEU A 289 -8.21 29.75 9.49
CA LEU A 289 -6.99 29.09 10.01
C LEU A 289 -6.59 29.66 11.37
N GLU A 290 -6.67 31.01 11.57
CA GLU A 290 -6.41 31.65 12.88
C GLU A 290 -7.37 31.14 13.95
N TYR A 291 -8.65 31.00 13.64
CA TYR A 291 -9.67 30.46 14.56
C TYR A 291 -9.37 28.98 14.90
N ILE A 292 -9.09 28.17 13.89
CA ILE A 292 -8.74 26.75 14.07
C ILE A 292 -7.54 26.63 15.02
N ASP A 293 -6.47 27.37 14.77
CA ASP A 293 -5.29 27.41 15.61
C ASP A 293 -5.61 27.80 17.06
N LYS A 294 -6.44 28.82 17.25
CA LYS A 294 -6.90 29.27 18.59
C LYS A 294 -7.68 28.16 19.31
N GLN A 295 -8.59 27.48 18.61
CA GLN A 295 -9.42 26.43 19.21
C GLN A 295 -8.60 25.16 19.52
N TYR A 296 -7.65 24.79 18.67
CA TYR A 296 -6.81 23.61 18.91
C TYR A 296 -5.78 23.85 20.02
N LYS A 297 -5.16 25.01 20.11
CA LYS A 297 -4.25 25.35 21.20
C LYS A 297 -4.92 25.34 22.60
N ASN A 298 -6.23 25.57 22.65
CA ASN A 298 -6.99 25.64 23.89
C ASN A 298 -7.62 24.32 24.35
N LYS A 299 -7.67 23.26 23.52
CA LYS A 299 -8.50 22.06 23.80
C LYS A 299 -7.80 20.72 23.90
N GLN A 300 -6.61 20.55 23.32
CA GLN A 300 -5.87 19.29 23.44
C GLN A 300 -4.37 19.55 23.46
N SER A 301 -3.68 18.97 24.45
CA SER A 301 -2.21 18.96 24.41
C SER A 301 -1.74 18.13 23.19
N GLU A 302 -0.54 18.44 22.65
CA GLU A 302 0.06 17.63 21.59
C GLU A 302 0.13 16.15 21.98
N GLN A 303 0.36 15.88 23.26
CA GLN A 303 0.36 14.52 23.82
C GLN A 303 -1.00 13.81 23.70
N ASP A 304 -2.11 14.53 23.93
CA ASP A 304 -3.44 13.92 23.80
C ASP A 304 -3.79 13.63 22.34
N MET A 305 -3.36 14.50 21.43
CA MET A 305 -3.52 14.26 19.98
C MET A 305 -2.72 13.03 19.54
N ASP A 306 -1.46 12.92 19.95
CA ASP A 306 -0.60 11.78 19.66
C ASP A 306 -1.19 10.46 20.22
N ARG A 307 -1.67 10.46 21.47
CA ARG A 307 -2.31 9.28 22.10
C ARG A 307 -3.59 8.88 21.38
N ASN A 308 -4.41 9.83 20.94
CA ASN A 308 -5.62 9.57 20.18
C ASN A 308 -5.28 8.97 18.81
N PHE A 309 -4.28 9.52 18.11
CA PHE A 309 -3.79 8.99 16.85
C PHE A 309 -3.33 7.53 17.01
N ILE A 310 -2.46 7.25 17.98
CA ILE A 310 -1.97 5.89 18.26
C ILE A 310 -3.12 4.93 18.59
N SER A 311 -4.08 5.37 19.40
CA SER A 311 -5.25 4.55 19.73
C SER A 311 -6.06 4.17 18.49
N MET A 312 -6.21 5.08 17.53
CA MET A 312 -6.88 4.79 16.25
C MET A 312 -6.08 3.81 15.39
N GLU A 313 -4.77 4.01 15.28
CA GLU A 313 -3.86 3.11 14.55
C GLU A 313 -3.88 1.69 15.13
N GLN A 314 -3.80 1.56 16.45
CA GLN A 314 -3.85 0.26 17.14
C GLN A 314 -5.20 -0.45 16.95
N LYS A 315 -6.32 0.27 17.00
CA LYS A 315 -7.65 -0.30 16.73
C LYS A 315 -7.77 -0.78 15.30
N THR A 316 -7.26 0.00 14.35
CA THR A 316 -7.26 -0.36 12.92
C THR A 316 -6.40 -1.59 12.68
N SER A 317 -5.17 -1.62 13.22
CA SER A 317 -4.27 -2.77 13.14
C SER A 317 -4.89 -4.03 13.72
N HIS A 318 -5.49 -3.96 14.90
CA HIS A 318 -6.16 -5.11 15.54
C HIS A 318 -7.32 -5.66 14.70
N LYS A 319 -8.10 -4.79 14.04
CA LYS A 319 -9.16 -5.24 13.13
C LYS A 319 -8.59 -5.91 11.88
N LYS A 320 -7.51 -5.36 11.31
CA LYS A 320 -6.82 -5.99 10.18
C LYS A 320 -6.27 -7.37 10.58
N ASP A 321 -5.67 -7.49 11.76
CA ASP A 321 -5.20 -8.78 12.31
C ASP A 321 -6.34 -9.81 12.39
N SER A 322 -7.51 -9.40 12.87
CA SER A 322 -8.70 -10.28 12.98
C SER A 322 -9.23 -10.72 11.61
N ILE A 323 -9.22 -9.79 10.63
CA ILE A 323 -9.62 -10.11 9.25
C ILE A 323 -8.63 -11.09 8.63
N LEU A 324 -7.33 -10.84 8.79
CA LEU A 324 -6.29 -11.70 8.23
C LEU A 324 -6.33 -13.11 8.84
N ALA A 325 -6.49 -13.23 10.16
CA ALA A 325 -6.62 -14.51 10.85
C ALA A 325 -7.81 -15.33 10.31
N ARG A 326 -8.91 -14.68 9.94
CA ARG A 326 -10.06 -15.33 9.32
C ARG A 326 -9.78 -15.81 7.90
N LEU A 327 -9.05 -15.01 7.09
CA LEU A 327 -8.79 -15.31 5.68
C LEU A 327 -7.62 -16.27 5.47
N TYR A 328 -6.63 -16.25 6.36
CA TYR A 328 -5.37 -16.97 6.17
C TYR A 328 -5.16 -18.14 7.12
N ASP A 329 -5.96 -18.27 8.18
CA ASP A 329 -5.84 -19.29 9.25
C ASP A 329 -4.53 -19.29 10.03
N VAL A 330 -3.63 -18.33 9.76
CA VAL A 330 -2.36 -18.13 10.49
C VAL A 330 -2.29 -16.69 10.97
N PRO A 331 -2.27 -16.47 12.28
CA PRO A 331 -2.15 -15.13 12.80
C PRO A 331 -0.74 -14.58 12.51
N ASP A 332 -0.67 -13.34 12.10
CA ASP A 332 0.54 -12.53 12.02
C ASP A 332 1.71 -13.12 11.19
N PRO A 333 1.50 -13.49 9.91
CA PRO A 333 2.58 -14.03 9.08
C PRO A 333 3.69 -12.99 8.86
N LEU A 334 4.91 -13.46 8.51
CA LEU A 334 6.10 -12.62 8.33
C LEU A 334 5.86 -11.38 7.45
N LEU A 335 5.23 -11.55 6.29
CA LEU A 335 4.95 -10.41 5.39
C LEU A 335 3.98 -9.40 6.01
N TRP A 336 3.09 -9.84 6.90
CA TRP A 336 2.23 -8.93 7.64
C TRP A 336 2.99 -8.17 8.74
N GLN A 337 3.93 -8.82 9.43
CA GLN A 337 4.81 -8.14 10.38
C GLN A 337 5.67 -7.07 9.68
N ILE A 338 6.17 -7.34 8.48
CA ILE A 338 6.88 -6.36 7.66
C ILE A 338 5.98 -5.17 7.32
N ALA A 339 4.72 -5.42 6.93
CA ALA A 339 3.76 -4.36 6.69
C ALA A 339 3.53 -3.49 7.95
N LYS A 340 3.46 -4.10 9.13
CA LYS A 340 3.33 -3.37 10.41
C LYS A 340 4.54 -2.47 10.70
N VAL A 341 5.77 -2.97 10.51
CA VAL A 341 7.00 -2.17 10.71
C VAL A 341 7.07 -1.02 9.70
N ARG A 342 6.73 -1.29 8.44
CA ARG A 342 6.64 -0.24 7.42
C ARG A 342 5.60 0.83 7.76
N ASN A 343 4.42 0.43 8.21
CA ASN A 343 3.37 1.36 8.63
C ASN A 343 3.77 2.15 9.87
N LEU A 344 4.54 1.55 10.79
CA LEU A 344 5.10 2.26 11.95
C LEU A 344 5.94 3.46 11.50
N GLY A 345 6.82 3.30 10.50
CA GLY A 345 7.63 4.40 9.96
C GLY A 345 6.79 5.56 9.43
N PHE A 346 5.67 5.28 8.76
CA PHE A 346 4.72 6.31 8.32
C PHE A 346 3.97 6.96 9.48
N SER A 347 3.56 6.16 10.48
CA SER A 347 2.82 6.66 11.63
C SER A 347 3.67 7.58 12.51
N LEU A 348 4.96 7.28 12.68
CA LEU A 348 5.88 8.09 13.47
C LEU A 348 6.04 9.53 12.94
N GLN A 349 5.88 9.75 11.64
CA GLN A 349 5.91 11.10 11.04
C GLN A 349 4.74 11.99 11.52
N ASN A 350 3.68 11.40 12.04
CA ASN A 350 2.50 12.11 12.54
C ASN A 350 2.52 12.32 14.06
N ILE A 351 3.49 11.76 14.78
CA ILE A 351 3.62 11.86 16.24
C ILE A 351 4.67 12.92 16.57
N LYS A 352 4.29 13.93 17.32
CA LYS A 352 5.16 15.06 17.68
C LYS A 352 5.91 14.83 18.99
N THR A 353 5.33 14.08 19.93
CA THR A 353 5.88 13.86 21.25
C THR A 353 6.80 12.65 21.26
N ARG A 354 8.11 12.87 21.44
CA ARG A 354 9.14 11.82 21.37
C ARG A 354 8.91 10.66 22.35
N SER A 355 8.47 10.93 23.57
CA SER A 355 8.20 9.88 24.57
C SER A 355 7.06 8.98 24.13
N ILE A 356 5.99 9.57 23.56
CA ILE A 356 4.82 8.83 23.05
C ILE A 356 5.20 8.03 21.78
N ALA A 357 6.01 8.61 20.90
CA ALA A 357 6.56 7.88 19.76
C ALA A 357 7.33 6.63 20.21
N ARG A 358 8.18 6.77 21.25
CA ARG A 358 8.94 5.65 21.83
C ARG A 358 8.03 4.57 22.41
N GLU A 359 7.03 4.95 23.22
CA GLU A 359 6.03 4.02 23.75
C GLU A 359 5.32 3.24 22.63
N TYR A 360 5.02 3.91 21.51
CA TYR A 360 4.38 3.27 20.35
C TYR A 360 5.31 2.27 19.67
N VAL A 361 6.58 2.63 19.41
CA VAL A 361 7.60 1.70 18.87
C VAL A 361 7.70 0.46 19.76
N ASP A 362 7.84 0.64 21.08
CA ASP A 362 7.96 -0.47 22.03
C ASP A 362 6.72 -1.37 22.01
N SER A 363 5.52 -0.79 21.87
CA SER A 363 4.27 -1.55 21.77
C SER A 363 4.16 -2.41 20.50
N ILE A 364 4.73 -1.96 19.40
CA ILE A 364 4.80 -2.73 18.15
C ILE A 364 5.87 -3.83 18.25
N LYS A 365 7.07 -3.48 18.75
CA LYS A 365 8.17 -4.45 18.93
C LYS A 365 7.76 -5.67 19.76
N GLN A 366 7.03 -5.47 20.85
CA GLN A 366 6.54 -6.56 21.70
C GLN A 366 5.62 -7.56 20.98
N LYS A 367 5.02 -7.15 19.87
CA LYS A 367 4.12 -8.00 19.06
C LYS A 367 4.83 -8.67 17.91
N LEU A 368 6.05 -8.26 17.56
CA LEU A 368 6.81 -8.86 16.47
C LEU A 368 7.45 -10.17 16.95
N THR A 369 7.26 -11.23 16.19
CA THR A 369 7.86 -12.54 16.48
C THR A 369 9.21 -12.75 15.77
N HIS A 370 9.48 -11.95 14.72
CA HIS A 370 10.71 -12.02 13.95
C HIS A 370 11.77 -11.07 14.54
N PRO A 371 12.91 -11.57 15.05
CA PRO A 371 13.89 -10.76 15.78
C PRO A 371 14.46 -9.58 14.97
N GLN A 372 14.75 -9.79 13.68
CA GLN A 372 15.28 -8.72 12.82
C GLN A 372 14.28 -7.59 12.61
N LEU A 373 12.98 -7.90 12.53
CA LEU A 373 11.95 -6.85 12.42
C LEU A 373 11.79 -6.06 13.71
N ALA A 374 11.99 -6.70 14.88
CA ALA A 374 12.02 -5.99 16.15
C ALA A 374 13.24 -5.05 16.25
N GLU A 375 14.39 -5.46 15.71
CA GLU A 375 15.59 -4.63 15.59
C GLU A 375 15.34 -3.46 14.60
N GLU A 376 14.81 -3.72 13.41
CA GLU A 376 14.50 -2.66 12.43
C GLU A 376 13.52 -1.63 12.99
N ALA A 377 12.50 -2.04 13.74
CA ALA A 377 11.56 -1.14 14.39
C ALA A 377 12.23 -0.21 15.42
N GLU A 378 13.38 -0.57 15.98
CA GLU A 378 14.16 0.27 16.91
C GLU A 378 14.88 1.42 16.20
N TYR A 379 15.23 1.25 14.92
CA TYR A 379 15.96 2.27 14.13
C TYR A 379 15.04 3.31 13.48
N LEU A 380 13.71 3.10 13.51
CA LEU A 380 12.73 4.09 13.04
C LEU A 380 12.58 5.23 14.03
#